data_dd8e6b4411fcf1451c8364c4f8705336
#
_entry.id   dd8e6b4411fcf1451c8364c4f8705336
#
_cell.length_a   1.000
_cell.length_b   1.000
_cell.length_c   1.000
_cell.angle_alpha   90.00
_cell.angle_beta   90.00
_cell.angle_gamma   90.00
#
_symmetry.space_group_name_H-M   'P 1'
#
loop_
_entity.id
_entity.type
_entity.pdbx_description
1 polymer ?
#
loop_
_entity_poly.entity_id
_entity_poly.type
_entity_poly.pdbx_seq_one_letter_code
_entity_poly.pdbx_strand_id
1 'polypeptide(L)'
;MPLISSDARFLGVDLALLWRDMREPWRNVHQWPLLAWLTPQPPVLLRQADGGQSIWVGDKKIDGRAVPQFTAVELPDDYVLRRPLRLPAMAHDDALAAMGLEARSSSPFDAADLVWGYTRHGKPNAVGQSVELVIASRKQIAQYLAGLPADVTKSSPEVWVLSGAAAPAVLSGYGEPARETFCSHRRRVGLVLLAFQGSVIGVMAGWCLAQAGLNAMQAALTA
;
A
#
# COMPACT_ATOMS: atom_id res chain seq x y z
N MET A 1 -6.54 -23.70 8.35
CA MET A 1 -7.95 -23.91 8.78
C MET A 1 -8.37 -22.70 9.60
N PRO A 2 -9.30 -21.85 9.18
CA PRO A 2 -9.84 -20.79 10.03
C PRO A 2 -10.95 -21.38 10.91
N LEU A 3 -10.69 -21.43 12.21
CA LEU A 3 -11.65 -21.89 13.24
C LEU A 3 -12.48 -20.73 13.80
N ILE A 4 -12.87 -19.76 12.96
CA ILE A 4 -13.81 -18.72 13.37
C ILE A 4 -15.09 -18.97 12.60
N SER A 5 -16.09 -19.51 13.30
CA SER A 5 -17.46 -19.66 12.80
C SER A 5 -17.99 -18.30 12.38
N SER A 6 -18.66 -18.25 11.24
CA SER A 6 -19.24 -17.03 10.65
C SER A 6 -20.36 -16.37 11.49
N ASP A 7 -20.70 -16.93 12.64
CA ASP A 7 -21.80 -16.50 13.51
C ASP A 7 -21.37 -15.97 14.89
N ALA A 8 -20.11 -15.53 15.03
CA ALA A 8 -19.63 -14.97 16.30
C ALA A 8 -20.24 -13.59 16.56
N ARG A 9 -21.49 -13.57 17.08
CA ARG A 9 -22.14 -12.39 17.62
C ARG A 9 -21.82 -12.28 19.13
N PHE A 10 -21.11 -11.24 19.51
CA PHE A 10 -20.91 -10.90 20.93
C PHE A 10 -21.70 -9.65 21.26
N LEU A 11 -22.64 -9.75 22.21
CA LEU A 11 -23.54 -8.65 22.63
C LEU A 11 -24.33 -7.99 21.48
N GLY A 12 -24.74 -8.78 20.46
CA GLY A 12 -25.49 -8.26 19.34
C GLY A 12 -24.65 -7.59 18.23
N VAL A 13 -23.32 -7.52 18.42
CA VAL A 13 -22.39 -6.97 17.44
C VAL A 13 -21.74 -8.12 16.65
N ASP A 14 -21.83 -8.03 15.33
CA ASP A 14 -21.14 -8.95 14.43
C ASP A 14 -19.63 -8.65 14.43
N LEU A 15 -18.86 -9.55 15.07
CA LEU A 15 -17.42 -9.39 15.19
C LEU A 15 -16.72 -9.39 13.83
N ALA A 16 -17.29 -10.04 12.82
CA ALA A 16 -16.73 -10.06 11.48
C ALA A 16 -16.87 -8.70 10.80
N LEU A 17 -18.01 -8.02 10.98
CA LEU A 17 -18.22 -6.65 10.51
C LEU A 17 -17.32 -5.67 11.25
N LEU A 18 -17.22 -5.79 12.57
CA LEU A 18 -16.33 -4.95 13.38
C LEU A 18 -14.85 -5.11 12.96
N TRP A 19 -14.40 -6.33 12.70
CA TRP A 19 -13.05 -6.60 12.19
C TRP A 19 -12.84 -6.03 10.78
N ARG A 20 -13.85 -6.08 9.93
CA ARG A 20 -13.78 -5.48 8.59
C ARG A 20 -13.68 -3.97 8.67
N ASP A 21 -14.52 -3.34 9.48
CA ASP A 21 -14.53 -1.88 9.66
C ASP A 21 -13.27 -1.36 10.37
N MET A 22 -12.68 -2.15 11.27
CA MET A 22 -11.38 -1.84 11.88
C MET A 22 -10.21 -2.02 10.93
N ARG A 23 -10.31 -2.90 9.94
CA ARG A 23 -9.23 -3.10 8.95
C ARG A 23 -9.04 -1.90 8.02
N GLU A 24 -10.08 -1.22 7.64
CA GLU A 24 -10.00 -0.07 6.72
C GLU A 24 -9.14 1.09 7.26
N PRO A 25 -9.33 1.59 8.50
CA PRO A 25 -8.45 2.60 9.09
C PRO A 25 -7.00 2.11 9.19
N TRP A 26 -6.77 0.82 9.50
CA TRP A 26 -5.43 0.25 9.60
C TRP A 26 -4.70 0.14 8.26
N ARG A 27 -5.41 0.00 7.15
CA ARG A 27 -4.82 0.04 5.80
C ARG A 27 -4.31 1.43 5.44
N ASN A 28 -4.97 2.46 5.95
CA ASN A 28 -4.65 3.87 5.69
C ASN A 28 -3.82 4.52 6.82
N VAL A 29 -3.29 3.71 7.73
CA VAL A 29 -2.44 4.18 8.86
C VAL A 29 -1.25 5.04 8.40
N HIS A 30 -0.72 4.77 7.20
CA HIS A 30 0.35 5.58 6.60
C HIS A 30 -0.08 7.03 6.28
N GLN A 31 -1.37 7.31 6.20
CA GLN A 31 -1.91 8.67 6.00
C GLN A 31 -2.03 9.45 7.32
N TRP A 32 -1.90 8.77 8.46
CA TRP A 32 -1.93 9.42 9.75
C TRP A 32 -0.58 10.09 10.02
N PRO A 33 -0.54 11.41 10.27
CA PRO A 33 0.72 12.15 10.40
C PRO A 33 1.61 11.61 11.53
N LEU A 34 1.02 11.06 12.60
CA LEU A 34 1.73 10.45 13.72
C LEU A 34 2.33 9.07 13.39
N LEU A 35 1.83 8.38 12.37
CA LEU A 35 2.26 7.03 12.00
C LEU A 35 2.93 6.98 10.62
N ALA A 36 2.97 8.10 9.90
CA ALA A 36 3.64 8.19 8.60
C ALA A 36 5.14 7.86 8.68
N TRP A 37 5.80 8.19 9.81
CA TRP A 37 7.19 7.83 10.06
C TRP A 37 7.41 6.32 10.26
N LEU A 38 6.36 5.59 10.70
CA LEU A 38 6.41 4.16 10.96
C LEU A 38 6.34 3.34 9.66
N THR A 39 5.81 3.93 8.60
CA THR A 39 5.63 3.30 7.29
C THR A 39 6.27 4.14 6.18
N PRO A 40 7.57 4.46 6.26
CA PRO A 40 8.23 5.20 5.21
C PRO A 40 8.14 4.39 3.92
N GLN A 41 7.66 5.04 2.87
CA GLN A 41 7.67 4.43 1.54
C GLN A 41 9.11 4.43 1.03
N PRO A 42 9.63 3.28 0.57
CA PRO A 42 10.98 3.21 0.06
C PRO A 42 11.10 4.00 -1.24
N PRO A 43 12.23 4.71 -1.45
CA PRO A 43 12.49 5.38 -2.70
C PRO A 43 12.71 4.37 -3.84
N VAL A 44 12.05 4.62 -4.96
CA VAL A 44 12.10 3.83 -6.18
C VAL A 44 12.78 4.65 -7.28
N LEU A 45 13.78 4.07 -7.94
CA LEU A 45 14.39 4.66 -9.13
C LEU A 45 13.57 4.26 -10.35
N LEU A 46 12.87 5.22 -10.93
CA LEU A 46 12.17 5.03 -12.18
C LEU A 46 13.08 5.37 -13.35
N ARG A 47 13.29 4.42 -14.24
CA ARG A 47 13.90 4.63 -15.56
C ARG A 47 12.79 4.92 -16.56
N GLN A 48 12.85 6.08 -17.14
CA GLN A 48 11.86 6.56 -18.11
C GLN A 48 12.17 6.00 -19.52
N ALA A 49 11.15 5.92 -20.35
CA ALA A 49 11.25 5.40 -21.70
C ALA A 49 12.16 6.25 -22.60
N ASP A 50 12.28 7.56 -22.31
CA ASP A 50 13.18 8.51 -22.98
C ASP A 50 14.65 8.40 -22.53
N GLY A 51 14.98 7.47 -21.61
CA GLY A 51 16.31 7.31 -21.01
C GLY A 51 16.53 8.16 -19.76
N GLY A 52 15.59 9.00 -19.39
CA GLY A 52 15.64 9.78 -18.14
C GLY A 52 15.55 8.90 -16.89
N GLN A 53 15.95 9.47 -15.76
CA GLN A 53 15.84 8.83 -14.46
C GLN A 53 15.19 9.77 -13.48
N SER A 54 14.30 9.24 -12.65
CA SER A 54 13.64 10.01 -11.59
C SER A 54 13.45 9.15 -10.36
N ILE A 55 13.51 9.78 -9.17
CA ILE A 55 13.31 9.10 -7.89
C ILE A 55 11.89 9.40 -7.42
N TRP A 56 11.18 8.34 -7.02
CA TRP A 56 9.82 8.44 -6.52
C TRP A 56 9.73 7.89 -5.10
N VAL A 57 8.94 8.55 -4.27
CA VAL A 57 8.57 8.05 -2.94
C VAL A 57 7.04 8.06 -2.87
N GLY A 58 6.45 6.89 -2.91
CA GLY A 58 5.01 6.75 -3.10
C GLY A 58 4.56 7.32 -4.44
N ASP A 59 3.61 8.23 -4.37
CA ASP A 59 2.99 8.86 -5.53
C ASP A 59 3.69 10.17 -5.97
N LYS A 60 4.83 10.50 -5.34
CA LYS A 60 5.50 11.79 -5.57
C LYS A 60 6.90 11.60 -6.13
N LYS A 61 7.19 12.33 -7.21
CA LYS A 61 8.55 12.51 -7.69
C LYS A 61 9.31 13.41 -6.73
N ILE A 62 10.54 13.00 -6.40
CA ILE A 62 11.42 13.76 -5.52
C ILE A 62 12.65 14.22 -6.31
N ASP A 63 12.92 15.52 -6.24
CA ASP A 63 14.13 16.12 -6.75
C ASP A 63 15.18 16.16 -5.61
N GLY A 64 15.82 15.03 -5.33
CA GLY A 64 16.80 14.94 -4.24
C GLY A 64 17.65 13.67 -4.28
N ARG A 65 18.72 13.65 -3.46
CA ARG A 65 19.62 12.50 -3.30
C ARG A 65 19.04 11.46 -2.32
N ALA A 66 17.90 10.88 -2.66
CA ALA A 66 17.45 9.68 -1.95
C ALA A 66 18.16 8.46 -2.56
N VAL A 67 18.64 7.54 -1.71
CA VAL A 67 19.23 6.28 -2.18
C VAL A 67 18.09 5.34 -2.57
N PRO A 68 17.91 5.00 -3.85
CA PRO A 68 16.82 4.14 -4.28
C PRO A 68 17.04 2.71 -3.76
N GLN A 69 15.99 2.09 -3.24
CA GLN A 69 16.00 0.71 -2.75
C GLN A 69 15.38 -0.25 -3.76
N PHE A 70 14.55 0.25 -4.63
CA PHE A 70 13.86 -0.50 -5.68
C PHE A 70 14.03 0.20 -7.02
N THR A 71 13.89 -0.56 -8.09
CA THR A 71 13.97 -0.07 -9.46
C THR A 71 12.63 -0.30 -10.14
N ALA A 72 12.18 0.70 -10.88
CA ALA A 72 11.02 0.62 -11.76
C ALA A 72 11.42 1.02 -13.19
N VAL A 73 10.68 0.51 -14.14
CA VAL A 73 10.82 0.84 -15.56
C VAL A 73 9.51 1.37 -16.06
N GLU A 74 9.55 2.50 -16.76
CA GLU A 74 8.39 3.05 -17.44
C GLU A 74 8.09 2.22 -18.70
N LEU A 75 6.84 1.81 -18.81
CA LEU A 75 6.32 1.20 -20.03
C LEU A 75 5.75 2.32 -20.93
N PRO A 76 6.22 2.43 -22.19
CA PRO A 76 5.69 3.43 -23.12
C PRO A 76 4.19 3.26 -23.40
N ASP A 77 3.51 4.36 -23.74
CA ASP A 77 2.08 4.37 -24.03
C ASP A 77 1.66 3.45 -25.18
N ASP A 78 2.57 3.17 -26.12
CA ASP A 78 2.31 2.27 -27.25
C ASP A 78 2.05 0.81 -26.84
N TYR A 79 2.43 0.44 -25.60
CA TYR A 79 2.25 -0.92 -25.07
C TYR A 79 1.03 -1.05 -24.15
N VAL A 80 0.27 0.04 -23.95
CA VAL A 80 -0.81 0.09 -22.95
C VAL A 80 -2.14 0.51 -23.54
N LEU A 81 -3.19 -0.10 -23.05
CA LEU A 81 -4.56 0.34 -23.29
C LEU A 81 -5.08 1.03 -22.03
N ARG A 82 -5.51 2.28 -22.14
CA ARG A 82 -6.05 3.08 -21.05
C ARG A 82 -7.57 3.11 -21.08
N ARG A 83 -8.19 2.90 -19.92
CA ARG A 83 -9.63 2.94 -19.75
C ARG A 83 -10.01 3.81 -18.55
N PRO A 84 -10.67 4.96 -18.76
CA PRO A 84 -11.25 5.71 -17.65
C PRO A 84 -12.45 4.96 -17.08
N LEU A 85 -12.49 4.82 -15.76
CA LEU A 85 -13.54 4.12 -15.04
C LEU A 85 -14.04 4.99 -13.88
N ARG A 86 -15.35 5.02 -13.66
CA ARG A 86 -15.96 5.65 -12.49
C ARG A 86 -16.50 4.57 -11.58
N LEU A 87 -15.94 4.47 -10.38
CA LEU A 87 -16.36 3.54 -9.36
C LEU A 87 -17.22 4.27 -8.33
N PRO A 88 -18.37 3.71 -7.93
CA PRO A 88 -19.13 4.23 -6.79
C PRO A 88 -18.30 4.10 -5.51
N ALA A 89 -18.75 4.76 -4.44
CA ALA A 89 -18.15 4.59 -3.12
C ALA A 89 -18.35 3.15 -2.64
N MET A 90 -17.26 2.40 -2.54
CA MET A 90 -17.26 0.99 -2.12
C MET A 90 -15.98 0.66 -1.36
N ALA A 91 -15.95 -0.50 -0.70
CA ALA A 91 -14.75 -0.98 -0.04
C ALA A 91 -13.60 -1.18 -1.05
N HIS A 92 -12.36 -1.03 -0.58
CA HIS A 92 -11.19 -1.11 -1.46
C HIS A 92 -11.07 -2.46 -2.17
N ASP A 93 -11.37 -3.56 -1.47
CA ASP A 93 -11.27 -4.91 -2.05
C ASP A 93 -12.34 -5.15 -3.12
N ASP A 94 -13.54 -4.60 -2.93
CA ASP A 94 -14.62 -4.64 -3.92
C ASP A 94 -14.26 -3.80 -5.15
N ALA A 95 -13.62 -2.63 -4.94
CA ALA A 95 -13.13 -1.79 -6.02
C ALA A 95 -12.04 -2.51 -6.84
N LEU A 96 -11.10 -3.20 -6.19
CA LEU A 96 -10.09 -4.01 -6.87
C LEU A 96 -10.71 -5.16 -7.67
N ALA A 97 -11.70 -5.85 -7.10
CA ALA A 97 -12.41 -6.93 -7.79
C ALA A 97 -13.15 -6.41 -9.03
N ALA A 98 -13.83 -5.27 -8.90
CA ALA A 98 -14.53 -4.62 -10.01
C ALA A 98 -13.57 -4.18 -11.12
N MET A 99 -12.44 -3.56 -10.77
CA MET A 99 -11.40 -3.18 -11.74
C MET A 99 -10.79 -4.41 -12.43
N GLY A 100 -10.55 -5.50 -11.70
CA GLY A 100 -10.04 -6.74 -12.27
C GLY A 100 -11.02 -7.40 -13.22
N LEU A 101 -12.33 -7.32 -12.95
CA LEU A 101 -13.38 -7.80 -13.85
C LEU A 101 -13.42 -6.94 -15.12
N GLU A 102 -13.40 -5.61 -14.97
CA GLU A 102 -13.38 -4.69 -16.11
C GLU A 102 -12.14 -4.88 -16.97
N ALA A 103 -10.95 -5.09 -16.34
CA ALA A 103 -9.72 -5.37 -17.07
C ALA A 103 -9.85 -6.61 -17.96
N ARG A 104 -10.48 -7.67 -17.46
CA ARG A 104 -10.69 -8.91 -18.23
C ARG A 104 -11.71 -8.74 -19.34
N SER A 105 -12.80 -8.02 -19.08
CA SER A 105 -13.86 -7.83 -20.07
C SER A 105 -13.47 -6.88 -21.20
N SER A 106 -12.60 -5.90 -20.90
CA SER A 106 -12.15 -4.87 -21.85
C SER A 106 -10.84 -5.21 -22.55
N SER A 107 -10.15 -6.27 -22.09
CA SER A 107 -8.85 -6.67 -22.62
C SER A 107 -8.98 -7.36 -23.99
N PRO A 108 -8.16 -6.98 -24.98
CA PRO A 108 -8.00 -7.75 -26.21
C PRO A 108 -7.08 -8.97 -26.04
N PHE A 109 -6.45 -9.14 -24.86
CA PHE A 109 -5.47 -10.18 -24.58
C PHE A 109 -6.11 -11.36 -23.85
N ASP A 110 -5.56 -12.55 -24.03
CA ASP A 110 -5.95 -13.73 -23.27
C ASP A 110 -5.73 -13.52 -21.77
N ALA A 111 -6.52 -14.19 -20.94
CA ALA A 111 -6.44 -14.05 -19.48
C ALA A 111 -5.05 -14.39 -18.90
N ALA A 112 -4.29 -15.29 -19.53
CA ALA A 112 -2.94 -15.64 -19.12
C ALA A 112 -1.90 -14.58 -19.50
N ASP A 113 -2.17 -13.79 -20.54
CA ASP A 113 -1.30 -12.73 -21.04
C ASP A 113 -1.66 -11.35 -20.46
N LEU A 114 -2.85 -11.23 -19.89
CA LEU A 114 -3.35 -9.99 -19.32
C LEU A 114 -2.57 -9.56 -18.09
N VAL A 115 -2.09 -8.33 -18.12
CA VAL A 115 -1.56 -7.59 -16.96
C VAL A 115 -2.30 -6.27 -16.86
N TRP A 116 -2.62 -5.85 -15.65
CA TRP A 116 -3.30 -4.59 -15.43
C TRP A 116 -2.80 -3.87 -14.18
N GLY A 117 -3.00 -2.58 -14.17
CA GLY A 117 -2.77 -1.68 -13.05
C GLY A 117 -3.78 -0.55 -13.10
N TYR A 118 -3.75 0.33 -12.11
CA TYR A 118 -4.65 1.48 -12.09
C TYR A 118 -3.98 2.70 -11.46
N THR A 119 -4.44 3.88 -11.83
CA THR A 119 -4.14 5.12 -11.13
C THR A 119 -5.43 5.83 -10.74
N ARG A 120 -5.39 6.58 -9.64
CA ARG A 120 -6.53 7.35 -9.14
C ARG A 120 -6.43 8.80 -9.56
N HIS A 121 -7.52 9.34 -10.07
CA HIS A 121 -7.63 10.75 -10.40
C HIS A 121 -8.42 11.48 -9.31
N GLY A 122 -7.73 12.36 -8.58
CA GLY A 122 -8.34 13.13 -7.49
C GLY A 122 -8.56 12.34 -6.20
N LYS A 123 -9.21 13.00 -5.24
CA LYS A 123 -9.57 12.37 -3.96
C LYS A 123 -10.91 11.65 -4.09
N PRO A 124 -11.09 10.49 -3.46
CA PRO A 124 -12.39 9.84 -3.39
C PRO A 124 -13.39 10.76 -2.68
N ASN A 125 -14.61 10.83 -3.19
CA ASN A 125 -15.70 11.59 -2.61
C ASN A 125 -16.90 10.67 -2.33
N ALA A 126 -17.96 11.22 -1.71
CA ALA A 126 -19.16 10.47 -1.35
C ALA A 126 -19.90 9.88 -2.58
N VAL A 127 -19.67 10.41 -3.78
CA VAL A 127 -20.30 9.94 -5.04
C VAL A 127 -19.49 8.80 -5.65
N GLY A 128 -18.18 8.71 -5.33
CA GLY A 128 -17.28 7.70 -5.87
C GLY A 128 -15.89 8.24 -6.19
N GLN A 129 -15.14 7.47 -6.96
CA GLN A 129 -13.79 7.84 -7.40
C GLN A 129 -13.62 7.61 -8.91
N SER A 130 -12.87 8.49 -9.56
CA SER A 130 -12.41 8.30 -10.92
C SER A 130 -11.07 7.59 -10.90
N VAL A 131 -10.96 6.52 -11.65
CA VAL A 131 -9.73 5.75 -11.82
C VAL A 131 -9.44 5.57 -13.30
N GLU A 132 -8.19 5.48 -13.65
CA GLU A 132 -7.77 5.08 -14.98
C GLU A 132 -7.18 3.66 -14.89
N LEU A 133 -7.82 2.74 -15.56
CA LEU A 133 -7.37 1.37 -15.69
C LEU A 133 -6.36 1.29 -16.83
N VAL A 134 -5.24 0.65 -16.57
CA VAL A 134 -4.16 0.43 -17.54
C VAL A 134 -4.04 -1.07 -17.79
N ILE A 135 -4.13 -1.48 -19.04
CA ILE A 135 -4.11 -2.87 -19.47
C ILE A 135 -2.95 -3.06 -20.43
N ALA A 136 -2.19 -4.14 -20.28
CA ALA A 136 -1.03 -4.47 -21.12
C ALA A 136 -0.90 -5.98 -21.32
N SER A 137 -0.10 -6.38 -22.33
CA SER A 137 0.26 -7.77 -22.58
C SER A 137 1.54 -8.14 -21.85
N ARG A 138 1.52 -9.24 -21.12
CA ARG A 138 2.69 -9.80 -20.45
C ARG A 138 3.82 -10.13 -21.44
N LYS A 139 3.47 -10.65 -22.62
CA LYS A 139 4.44 -10.98 -23.67
C LYS A 139 5.13 -9.73 -24.21
N GLN A 140 4.35 -8.67 -24.46
CA GLN A 140 4.91 -7.41 -24.94
C GLN A 140 5.82 -6.75 -23.90
N ILE A 141 5.41 -6.77 -22.62
CA ILE A 141 6.26 -6.27 -21.52
C ILE A 141 7.55 -7.08 -21.43
N ALA A 142 7.48 -8.42 -21.53
CA ALA A 142 8.68 -9.26 -21.49
C ALA A 142 9.64 -8.96 -22.65
N GLN A 143 9.13 -8.72 -23.86
CA GLN A 143 9.93 -8.30 -25.01
C GLN A 143 10.59 -6.93 -24.77
N TYR A 144 9.84 -5.97 -24.22
CA TYR A 144 10.34 -4.64 -23.89
C TYR A 144 11.46 -4.73 -22.85
N LEU A 145 11.25 -5.47 -21.77
CA LEU A 145 12.24 -5.67 -20.71
C LEU A 145 13.49 -6.38 -21.22
N ALA A 146 13.36 -7.34 -22.14
CA ALA A 146 14.50 -8.04 -22.74
C ALA A 146 15.40 -7.13 -23.60
N GLY A 147 14.85 -6.03 -24.11
CA GLY A 147 15.60 -5.00 -24.84
C GLY A 147 16.37 -4.02 -23.95
N LEU A 148 16.15 -4.05 -22.63
CA LEU A 148 16.79 -3.14 -21.69
C LEU A 148 18.17 -3.67 -21.25
N PRO A 149 19.07 -2.79 -20.76
CA PRO A 149 20.36 -3.19 -20.23
C PRO A 149 20.24 -4.21 -19.08
N ALA A 150 21.16 -5.16 -19.02
CA ALA A 150 21.13 -6.27 -18.07
C ALA A 150 21.21 -5.85 -16.59
N ASP A 151 21.72 -4.67 -16.29
CA ASP A 151 21.76 -4.10 -14.94
C ASP A 151 20.36 -3.81 -14.41
N VAL A 152 19.43 -3.44 -15.30
CA VAL A 152 18.02 -3.15 -14.95
C VAL A 152 17.25 -4.45 -14.72
N THR A 153 17.38 -5.39 -15.63
CA THR A 153 16.61 -6.64 -15.62
C THR A 153 17.00 -7.57 -14.47
N LYS A 154 18.25 -7.54 -14.02
CA LYS A 154 18.72 -8.32 -12.85
C LYS A 154 18.04 -7.96 -11.55
N SER A 155 17.55 -6.73 -11.40
CA SER A 155 16.89 -6.25 -10.17
C SER A 155 15.40 -6.62 -10.09
N SER A 156 14.85 -7.38 -11.05
CA SER A 156 13.41 -7.64 -11.16
C SER A 156 12.60 -6.35 -10.99
N PRO A 157 12.69 -5.42 -11.95
CA PRO A 157 12.11 -4.09 -11.79
C PRO A 157 10.60 -4.15 -11.75
N GLU A 158 10.00 -3.19 -11.06
CA GLU A 158 8.57 -2.90 -11.20
C GLU A 158 8.30 -2.32 -12.60
N VAL A 159 7.11 -2.55 -13.12
CA VAL A 159 6.69 -1.95 -14.39
C VAL A 159 5.63 -0.90 -14.11
N TRP A 160 5.95 0.34 -14.45
CA TRP A 160 5.11 1.50 -14.16
C TRP A 160 4.65 2.14 -15.46
N VAL A 161 3.42 2.69 -15.42
CA VAL A 161 2.88 3.51 -16.50
C VAL A 161 2.59 4.88 -15.93
N LEU A 162 3.21 5.90 -16.50
CA LEU A 162 2.98 7.29 -16.09
C LEU A 162 1.68 7.83 -16.71
N SER A 163 0.88 8.51 -15.92
CA SER A 163 -0.35 9.17 -16.33
C SER A 163 -0.28 10.67 -16.03
N GLY A 164 0.51 11.40 -16.79
CA GLY A 164 0.68 12.85 -16.63
C GLY A 164 1.08 13.23 -15.20
N ALA A 165 0.24 14.06 -14.52
CA ALA A 165 0.49 14.52 -13.16
C ALA A 165 -0.07 13.58 -12.07
N ALA A 166 -0.72 12.49 -12.45
CA ALA A 166 -1.27 11.51 -11.51
C ALA A 166 -0.18 10.57 -10.99
N ALA A 167 -0.50 9.84 -9.92
CA ALA A 167 0.35 8.75 -9.44
C ALA A 167 0.57 7.71 -10.54
N PRO A 168 1.77 7.11 -10.65
CA PRO A 168 2.02 6.09 -11.64
C PRO A 168 1.14 4.85 -11.41
N ALA A 169 0.63 4.25 -12.48
CA ALA A 169 -0.01 2.95 -12.41
C ALA A 169 1.06 1.87 -12.34
N VAL A 170 1.01 1.04 -11.31
CA VAL A 170 1.93 -0.11 -11.13
C VAL A 170 1.25 -1.34 -11.72
N LEU A 171 1.93 -1.99 -12.66
CA LEU A 171 1.42 -3.22 -13.28
C LEU A 171 1.75 -4.43 -12.41
N SER A 172 0.76 -5.30 -12.19
CA SER A 172 0.86 -6.46 -11.31
C SER A 172 1.69 -7.60 -11.91
N GLY A 173 2.46 -8.31 -11.05
CA GLY A 173 3.18 -9.54 -11.41
C GLY A 173 4.64 -9.32 -11.83
N TYR A 174 5.26 -8.22 -11.42
CA TYR A 174 6.68 -7.91 -11.63
C TYR A 174 7.41 -7.70 -10.30
N GLY A 175 8.13 -6.60 -10.11
CA GLY A 175 8.91 -6.32 -8.90
C GLY A 175 8.10 -5.82 -7.68
N GLU A 176 6.83 -5.45 -7.87
CA GLU A 176 5.99 -4.88 -6.80
C GLU A 176 5.83 -5.78 -5.56
N PRO A 177 5.77 -7.16 -5.66
CA PRO A 177 5.63 -7.98 -4.46
C PRO A 177 6.81 -7.86 -3.51
N ALA A 178 8.02 -7.61 -4.03
CA ALA A 178 9.20 -7.41 -3.20
C ALA A 178 9.10 -6.12 -2.38
N ARG A 179 8.64 -5.02 -2.99
CA ARG A 179 8.39 -3.76 -2.30
C ARG A 179 7.26 -3.86 -1.29
N GLU A 180 6.17 -4.52 -1.64
CA GLU A 180 5.04 -4.75 -0.72
C GLU A 180 5.45 -5.58 0.49
N THR A 181 6.23 -6.65 0.27
CA THR A 181 6.77 -7.49 1.35
C THR A 181 7.67 -6.67 2.27
N PHE A 182 8.56 -5.85 1.71
CA PHE A 182 9.41 -4.95 2.48
C PHE A 182 8.60 -3.96 3.32
N CYS A 183 7.62 -3.29 2.72
CA CYS A 183 6.74 -2.35 3.42
C CYS A 183 5.93 -3.04 4.52
N SER A 184 5.38 -4.23 4.23
CA SER A 184 4.59 -4.99 5.20
C SER A 184 5.43 -5.46 6.38
N HIS A 185 6.66 -5.91 6.14
CA HIS A 185 7.59 -6.30 7.19
C HIS A 185 7.95 -5.11 8.08
N ARG A 186 8.35 -3.98 7.51
CA ARG A 186 8.66 -2.77 8.29
C ARG A 186 7.47 -2.29 9.10
N ARG A 187 6.26 -2.33 8.54
CA ARG A 187 5.04 -1.98 9.27
C ARG A 187 4.81 -2.91 10.47
N ARG A 188 4.98 -4.23 10.30
CA ARG A 188 4.84 -5.20 11.40
C ARG A 188 5.85 -4.93 12.51
N VAL A 189 7.12 -4.74 12.16
CA VAL A 189 8.17 -4.42 13.12
C VAL A 189 7.87 -3.12 13.87
N GLY A 190 7.44 -2.09 13.16
CA GLY A 190 7.06 -0.81 13.75
C GLY A 190 5.89 -0.94 14.73
N LEU A 191 4.87 -1.71 14.40
CA LEU A 191 3.72 -1.96 15.29
C LEU A 191 4.14 -2.74 16.55
N VAL A 192 5.02 -3.73 16.41
CA VAL A 192 5.56 -4.48 17.56
C VAL A 192 6.34 -3.55 18.49
N LEU A 193 7.18 -2.67 17.95
CA LEU A 193 7.94 -1.71 18.73
C LEU A 193 7.02 -0.71 19.47
N LEU A 194 5.96 -0.24 18.80
CA LEU A 194 4.97 0.63 19.45
C LEU A 194 4.22 -0.07 20.58
N ALA A 195 3.80 -1.32 20.37
CA ALA A 195 3.14 -2.11 21.39
C ALA A 195 4.06 -2.35 22.59
N PHE A 196 5.33 -2.64 22.33
CA PHE A 196 6.33 -2.80 23.39
C PHE A 196 6.54 -1.50 24.17
N GLN A 197 6.72 -0.37 23.50
CA GLN A 197 6.85 0.93 24.17
C GLN A 197 5.58 1.29 24.96
N GLY A 198 4.41 1.04 24.44
CA GLY A 198 3.15 1.27 25.14
C GLY A 198 3.04 0.43 26.42
N SER A 199 3.49 -0.83 26.38
CA SER A 199 3.49 -1.70 27.56
C SER A 199 4.49 -1.21 28.62
N VAL A 200 5.70 -0.78 28.23
CA VAL A 200 6.69 -0.22 29.14
C VAL A 200 6.17 1.04 29.81
N ILE A 201 5.58 1.97 29.05
CA ILE A 201 4.99 3.20 29.60
C ILE A 201 3.85 2.87 30.57
N GLY A 202 3.00 1.89 30.23
CA GLY A 202 1.90 1.44 31.10
C GLY A 202 2.41 0.86 32.43
N VAL A 203 3.44 0.04 32.39
CA VAL A 203 4.09 -0.51 33.60
C VAL A 203 4.71 0.61 34.45
N MET A 204 5.42 1.55 33.84
CA MET A 204 6.04 2.69 34.52
C MET A 204 4.98 3.59 35.18
N ALA A 205 3.89 3.90 34.46
CA ALA A 205 2.79 4.68 35.00
C ALA A 205 2.09 3.96 36.17
N GLY A 206 1.86 2.66 36.03
CA GLY A 206 1.31 1.84 37.10
C GLY A 206 2.19 1.81 38.35
N TRP A 207 3.51 1.69 38.17
CA TRP A 207 4.46 1.77 39.26
C TRP A 207 4.43 3.13 39.98
N CYS A 208 4.42 4.24 39.20
CA CYS A 208 4.34 5.58 39.80
C CYS A 208 3.05 5.79 40.59
N LEU A 209 1.91 5.31 40.10
CA LEU A 209 0.63 5.39 40.80
C LEU A 209 0.63 4.55 42.09
N ALA A 210 1.20 3.35 42.05
CA ALA A 210 1.33 2.50 43.21
C ALA A 210 2.20 3.15 44.29
N GLN A 211 3.33 3.75 43.92
CA GLN A 211 4.23 4.47 44.84
C GLN A 211 3.50 5.70 45.46
N ALA A 212 2.77 6.46 44.65
CA ALA A 212 1.99 7.59 45.13
C ALA A 212 0.93 7.17 46.16
N GLY A 213 0.24 6.04 45.90
CA GLY A 213 -0.73 5.46 46.81
C GLY A 213 -0.11 5.02 48.14
N LEU A 214 1.04 4.36 48.10
CA LEU A 214 1.77 3.95 49.33
C LEU A 214 2.21 5.17 50.14
N ASN A 215 2.73 6.19 49.49
CA ASN A 215 3.16 7.43 50.19
C ASN A 215 1.99 8.14 50.82
N ALA A 216 0.81 8.21 50.17
CA ALA A 216 -0.42 8.78 50.74
C ALA A 216 -0.89 8.00 51.99
N MET A 217 -0.85 6.66 51.94
CA MET A 217 -1.22 5.80 53.03
C MET A 217 -0.27 5.96 54.24
N GLN A 218 1.03 6.06 54.02
CA GLN A 218 2.00 6.33 55.08
C GLN A 218 1.80 7.70 55.74
N ALA A 219 1.51 8.72 54.92
CA ALA A 219 1.21 10.07 55.45
C ALA A 219 -0.05 10.07 56.32
N ALA A 220 -1.07 9.31 55.96
CA ALA A 220 -2.32 9.19 56.74
C ALA A 220 -2.11 8.42 58.08
N LEU A 221 -1.12 7.53 58.18
CA LEU A 221 -0.80 6.79 59.39
C LEU A 221 0.07 7.59 60.40
N THR A 222 0.71 8.65 59.92
CA THR A 222 1.62 9.50 60.73
C THR A 222 0.96 10.80 61.17
N ALA A 223 -0.25 11.09 60.72
CA ALA A 223 -1.09 12.22 61.15
C ALA A 223 -2.08 11.79 62.25
#